data_e6bdf3caac707530149b4ebee7dd675a
#
_entry.id   e6bdf3caac707530149b4ebee7dd675a
#
_cell.length_a   1.000
_cell.length_b   1.000
_cell.length_c   1.000
_cell.angle_alpha   90.00
_cell.angle_beta   90.00
_cell.angle_gamma   90.00
#
_symmetry.space_group_name_H-M   'P 1'
#
loop_
_entity.id
_entity.type
_entity.pdbx_description
1 polymer ?
#
loop_
_entity_poly.entity_id
_entity_poly.type
_entity_poly.pdbx_seq_one_letter_code
_entity_poly.pdbx_strand_id
1 'polypeptide(L)'
;MKKTTFVALLLLSSQCFAENLDDSLQNIESEWASIYYSTPKQKRGPEYCRLLERTINLARQHPKNAEPIIWEAIIKATNADHQDAVSALKAIHEARDLLLKAIEINPQAMSGSAYVTLGTLYYMAPKWPIGFGDETSAEKMLQTALKINPNGIDSNYFYGDFLLSNNRLNEAEKYFKRAITAPARTEQLYADNRLKEEAKLALKNTKKRKNSSSKGLFASLFNSESVK
;
A
#
# COMPACT_ATOMS: atom_id res chain seq x y z
N MET A 1 12.56 -76.35 -2.41
CA MET A 1 12.24 -75.17 -3.26
C MET A 1 11.69 -74.10 -2.36
N LYS A 2 12.51 -73.06 -2.03
CA LYS A 2 12.14 -71.90 -1.18
C LYS A 2 11.70 -70.76 -2.10
N LYS A 3 10.42 -70.36 -2.04
CA LYS A 3 9.90 -69.20 -2.79
C LYS A 3 10.21 -67.94 -1.99
N THR A 4 11.11 -67.14 -2.49
CA THR A 4 11.44 -65.78 -1.98
C THR A 4 10.43 -64.79 -2.56
N THR A 5 9.51 -64.29 -1.74
CA THR A 5 8.56 -63.25 -2.10
C THR A 5 9.27 -61.90 -1.98
N PHE A 6 9.48 -61.20 -3.10
CA PHE A 6 10.07 -59.87 -3.16
C PHE A 6 8.93 -58.86 -2.96
N VAL A 7 8.89 -58.23 -1.78
CA VAL A 7 7.96 -57.14 -1.51
C VAL A 7 8.61 -55.86 -1.99
N ALA A 8 8.16 -55.34 -3.12
CA ALA A 8 8.55 -54.05 -3.63
C ALA A 8 7.81 -52.96 -2.85
N LEU A 9 8.51 -52.26 -1.96
CA LEU A 9 8.01 -51.11 -1.24
C LEU A 9 7.98 -49.88 -2.19
N LEU A 10 6.82 -49.56 -2.76
CA LEU A 10 6.58 -48.38 -3.54
C LEU A 10 6.58 -47.15 -2.58
N LEU A 11 7.72 -46.48 -2.45
CA LEU A 11 7.81 -45.14 -1.87
C LEU A 11 7.11 -44.15 -2.81
N LEU A 12 5.83 -43.89 -2.57
CA LEU A 12 5.14 -42.72 -3.10
C LEU A 12 5.77 -41.48 -2.47
N SER A 13 6.80 -40.95 -3.10
CA SER A 13 7.29 -39.59 -2.83
C SER A 13 6.18 -38.64 -3.23
N SER A 14 5.40 -38.17 -2.26
CA SER A 14 4.56 -36.99 -2.41
C SER A 14 5.48 -35.85 -2.73
N GLN A 15 5.63 -35.54 -4.01
CA GLN A 15 6.19 -34.24 -4.40
C GLN A 15 5.18 -33.19 -3.95
N CYS A 16 5.39 -32.69 -2.74
CA CYS A 16 4.78 -31.44 -2.31
C CYS A 16 5.41 -30.39 -3.24
N PHE A 17 4.67 -29.99 -4.28
CA PHE A 17 5.02 -28.80 -5.04
C PHE A 17 4.92 -27.64 -4.05
N ALA A 18 6.05 -27.27 -3.44
CA ALA A 18 6.13 -26.00 -2.73
C ALA A 18 5.85 -24.93 -3.79
N GLU A 19 4.72 -24.24 -3.65
CA GLU A 19 4.40 -23.08 -4.48
C GLU A 19 5.58 -22.12 -4.42
N ASN A 20 6.05 -21.65 -5.57
CA ASN A 20 7.15 -20.71 -5.61
C ASN A 20 6.76 -19.45 -4.83
N LEU A 21 7.70 -18.86 -4.07
CA LEU A 21 7.45 -17.65 -3.30
C LEU A 21 6.88 -16.53 -4.19
N ASP A 22 7.40 -16.38 -5.40
CA ASP A 22 6.96 -15.35 -6.34
C ASP A 22 5.49 -15.58 -6.78
N ASP A 23 5.10 -16.82 -7.05
CA ASP A 23 3.71 -17.17 -7.40
C ASP A 23 2.76 -16.90 -6.22
N SER A 24 3.18 -17.26 -5.00
CA SER A 24 2.40 -16.99 -3.79
C SER A 24 2.23 -15.48 -3.55
N LEU A 25 3.27 -14.67 -3.77
CA LEU A 25 3.21 -13.21 -3.63
C LEU A 25 2.31 -12.58 -4.69
N GLN A 26 2.37 -13.06 -5.94
CA GLN A 26 1.50 -12.59 -7.02
C GLN A 26 0.02 -12.93 -6.74
N ASN A 27 -0.26 -14.12 -6.19
CA ASN A 27 -1.60 -14.51 -5.78
C ASN A 27 -2.13 -13.61 -4.65
N ILE A 28 -1.30 -13.31 -3.62
CA ILE A 28 -1.64 -12.42 -2.52
C ILE A 28 -1.98 -11.02 -3.04
N GLU A 29 -1.16 -10.48 -3.93
CA GLU A 29 -1.38 -9.18 -4.54
C GLU A 29 -2.69 -9.12 -5.34
N SER A 30 -2.90 -10.09 -6.23
CA SER A 30 -4.08 -10.15 -7.09
C SER A 30 -5.35 -10.25 -6.25
N GLU A 31 -5.33 -11.05 -5.18
CA GLU A 31 -6.47 -11.17 -4.27
C GLU A 31 -6.68 -9.91 -3.45
N TRP A 32 -5.62 -9.30 -2.91
CA TRP A 32 -5.72 -8.00 -2.24
C TRP A 32 -6.35 -6.94 -3.14
N ALA A 33 -5.89 -6.84 -4.39
CA ALA A 33 -6.42 -5.89 -5.36
C ALA A 33 -7.91 -6.16 -5.68
N SER A 34 -8.30 -7.44 -5.79
CA SER A 34 -9.70 -7.83 -5.98
C SER A 34 -10.56 -7.44 -4.79
N ILE A 35 -10.09 -7.69 -3.57
CA ILE A 35 -10.80 -7.31 -2.34
C ILE A 35 -10.95 -5.80 -2.27
N TYR A 36 -9.87 -5.05 -2.49
CA TYR A 36 -9.84 -3.61 -2.37
C TYR A 36 -10.72 -2.91 -3.42
N TYR A 37 -10.62 -3.31 -4.68
CA TYR A 37 -11.26 -2.62 -5.79
C TYR A 37 -12.62 -3.19 -6.22
N SER A 38 -12.89 -4.48 -5.99
CA SER A 38 -14.07 -5.14 -6.52
C SER A 38 -15.05 -5.64 -5.46
N THR A 39 -14.57 -5.94 -4.23
CA THR A 39 -15.46 -6.42 -3.17
C THR A 39 -16.22 -5.26 -2.51
N PRO A 40 -17.55 -5.36 -2.32
CA PRO A 40 -18.31 -4.36 -1.57
C PRO A 40 -17.74 -4.15 -0.16
N LYS A 41 -17.67 -2.88 0.29
CA LYS A 41 -16.98 -2.49 1.53
C LYS A 41 -17.38 -3.33 2.75
N GLN A 42 -18.66 -3.67 2.89
CA GLN A 42 -19.19 -4.45 4.02
C GLN A 42 -18.72 -5.91 4.04
N LYS A 43 -18.21 -6.43 2.93
CA LYS A 43 -17.73 -7.83 2.79
C LYS A 43 -16.21 -7.94 2.85
N ARG A 44 -15.47 -6.83 2.82
CA ARG A 44 -13.99 -6.84 2.73
C ARG A 44 -13.32 -7.39 3.98
N GLY A 45 -13.80 -7.03 5.17
CA GLY A 45 -13.18 -7.42 6.44
C GLY A 45 -12.91 -8.93 6.57
N PRO A 46 -13.92 -9.81 6.44
CA PRO A 46 -13.71 -11.26 6.48
C PRO A 46 -12.76 -11.78 5.39
N GLU A 47 -12.75 -11.18 4.21
CA GLU A 47 -11.85 -11.57 3.12
C GLU A 47 -10.40 -11.18 3.42
N TYR A 48 -10.18 -9.96 3.94
CA TYR A 48 -8.85 -9.57 4.41
C TYR A 48 -8.34 -10.45 5.55
N CYS A 49 -9.20 -10.89 6.48
CA CYS A 49 -8.77 -11.80 7.54
C CYS A 49 -8.24 -13.12 6.98
N ARG A 50 -8.93 -13.72 6.00
CA ARG A 50 -8.47 -14.97 5.34
C ARG A 50 -7.16 -14.76 4.57
N LEU A 51 -7.04 -13.66 3.84
CA LEU A 51 -5.83 -13.33 3.11
C LEU A 51 -4.66 -13.09 4.07
N LEU A 52 -4.91 -12.39 5.17
CA LEU A 52 -3.90 -12.11 6.20
C LEU A 52 -3.35 -13.39 6.83
N GLU A 53 -4.19 -14.36 7.17
CA GLU A 53 -3.73 -15.64 7.73
C GLU A 53 -2.75 -16.37 6.80
N ARG A 54 -3.05 -16.42 5.49
CA ARG A 54 -2.16 -17.03 4.50
C ARG A 54 -0.86 -16.27 4.37
N THR A 55 -0.94 -14.92 4.37
CA THR A 55 0.25 -14.06 4.26
C THR A 55 1.15 -14.16 5.48
N ILE A 56 0.59 -14.22 6.69
CA ILE A 56 1.34 -14.48 7.94
C ILE A 56 2.08 -15.82 7.87
N ASN A 57 1.41 -16.87 7.38
CA ASN A 57 2.03 -18.18 7.24
C ASN A 57 3.18 -18.15 6.22
N LEU A 58 3.01 -17.45 5.10
CA LEU A 58 4.07 -17.26 4.11
C LEU A 58 5.27 -16.50 4.71
N ALA A 59 5.02 -15.40 5.44
CA ALA A 59 6.08 -14.64 6.11
C ALA A 59 6.86 -15.47 7.15
N ARG A 60 6.18 -16.37 7.87
CA ARG A 60 6.84 -17.32 8.81
C ARG A 60 7.70 -18.37 8.10
N GLN A 61 7.27 -18.84 6.93
CA GLN A 61 8.04 -19.78 6.12
C GLN A 61 9.26 -19.11 5.45
N HIS A 62 9.19 -17.80 5.20
CA HIS A 62 10.23 -17.02 4.54
C HIS A 62 10.72 -15.83 5.39
N PRO A 63 11.25 -16.06 6.60
CA PRO A 63 11.55 -14.98 7.58
C PRO A 63 12.68 -14.04 7.15
N LYS A 64 13.46 -14.40 6.12
CA LYS A 64 14.56 -13.60 5.55
C LYS A 64 14.15 -12.80 4.31
N ASN A 65 12.91 -12.94 3.85
CA ASN A 65 12.36 -12.21 2.72
C ASN A 65 11.49 -11.05 3.23
N ALA A 66 11.72 -9.88 2.69
CA ALA A 66 10.97 -8.67 3.08
C ALA A 66 9.56 -8.66 2.47
N GLU A 67 9.37 -9.22 1.29
CA GLU A 67 8.15 -9.14 0.48
C GLU A 67 6.90 -9.71 1.21
N PRO A 68 6.93 -10.90 1.82
CA PRO A 68 5.78 -11.42 2.58
C PRO A 68 5.46 -10.55 3.79
N ILE A 69 6.48 -9.97 4.45
CA ILE A 69 6.30 -9.09 5.62
C ILE A 69 5.66 -7.76 5.18
N ILE A 70 6.05 -7.22 4.03
CA ILE A 70 5.43 -6.02 3.45
C ILE A 70 3.96 -6.28 3.14
N TRP A 71 3.62 -7.40 2.52
CA TRP A 71 2.24 -7.77 2.24
C TRP A 71 1.42 -7.97 3.52
N GLU A 72 1.98 -8.61 4.54
CA GLU A 72 1.32 -8.70 5.86
C GLU A 72 0.96 -7.31 6.40
N ALA A 73 1.90 -6.37 6.34
CA ALA A 73 1.69 -5.01 6.80
C ALA A 73 0.63 -4.25 5.96
N ILE A 74 0.67 -4.37 4.64
CA ILE A 74 -0.30 -3.74 3.73
C ILE A 74 -1.71 -4.25 4.03
N ILE A 75 -1.89 -5.57 4.18
CA ILE A 75 -3.20 -6.17 4.46
C ILE A 75 -3.71 -5.76 5.83
N LYS A 76 -2.85 -5.75 6.88
CA LYS A 76 -3.22 -5.25 8.22
C LYS A 76 -3.68 -3.79 8.17
N ALA A 77 -2.91 -2.92 7.50
CA ALA A 77 -3.24 -1.51 7.36
C ALA A 77 -4.56 -1.29 6.60
N THR A 78 -4.75 -2.01 5.50
CA THR A 78 -5.99 -1.90 4.69
C THR A 78 -7.21 -2.43 5.44
N ASN A 79 -7.06 -3.53 6.20
CA ASN A 79 -8.13 -4.11 6.99
C ASN A 79 -8.51 -3.27 8.21
N ALA A 80 -7.66 -2.35 8.67
CA ALA A 80 -7.96 -1.47 9.80
C ALA A 80 -9.26 -0.67 9.60
N ASP A 81 -9.56 -0.26 8.35
CA ASP A 81 -10.81 0.44 8.00
C ASP A 81 -12.09 -0.39 8.21
N HIS A 82 -11.96 -1.68 8.49
CA HIS A 82 -13.06 -2.63 8.69
C HIS A 82 -13.15 -3.14 10.15
N GLN A 83 -12.42 -2.51 11.06
CA GLN A 83 -12.33 -2.87 12.47
C GLN A 83 -12.86 -1.75 13.37
N ASP A 84 -13.10 -2.07 14.64
CA ASP A 84 -13.35 -1.04 15.64
C ASP A 84 -12.09 -0.18 15.89
N ALA A 85 -12.24 1.00 16.48
CA ALA A 85 -11.17 1.98 16.62
C ALA A 85 -9.94 1.46 17.39
N VAL A 86 -10.13 0.61 18.40
CA VAL A 86 -9.04 0.06 19.23
C VAL A 86 -8.28 -0.99 18.42
N SER A 87 -8.99 -1.90 17.76
CA SER A 87 -8.41 -2.93 16.89
C SER A 87 -7.71 -2.30 15.68
N ALA A 88 -8.30 -1.27 15.07
CA ALA A 88 -7.70 -0.53 13.97
C ALA A 88 -6.37 0.13 14.38
N LEU A 89 -6.36 0.81 15.55
CA LEU A 89 -5.14 1.43 16.06
C LEU A 89 -4.04 0.39 16.31
N LYS A 90 -4.37 -0.74 16.91
CA LYS A 90 -3.44 -1.85 17.10
C LYS A 90 -2.90 -2.38 15.77
N ALA A 91 -3.77 -2.59 14.77
CA ALA A 91 -3.38 -3.09 13.45
C ALA A 91 -2.40 -2.17 12.74
N ILE A 92 -2.60 -0.84 12.78
CA ILE A 92 -1.66 0.10 12.15
C ILE A 92 -0.33 0.21 12.89
N HIS A 93 -0.29 0.02 14.22
CA HIS A 93 0.96 -0.09 14.97
C HIS A 93 1.74 -1.35 14.57
N GLU A 94 1.08 -2.50 14.51
CA GLU A 94 1.70 -3.75 14.06
C GLU A 94 2.19 -3.64 12.61
N ALA A 95 1.40 -3.03 11.71
CA ALA A 95 1.80 -2.79 10.34
C ALA A 95 3.06 -1.92 10.24
N ARG A 96 3.14 -0.84 11.03
CA ARG A 96 4.35 0.01 11.11
C ARG A 96 5.58 -0.80 11.51
N ASP A 97 5.48 -1.62 12.56
CA ASP A 97 6.60 -2.38 13.09
C ASP A 97 7.06 -3.45 12.08
N LEU A 98 6.13 -4.09 11.36
CA LEU A 98 6.43 -5.00 10.26
C LEU A 98 7.16 -4.30 9.10
N LEU A 99 6.74 -3.10 8.72
CA LEU A 99 7.38 -2.33 7.66
C LEU A 99 8.80 -1.90 8.04
N LEU A 100 9.03 -1.49 9.29
CA LEU A 100 10.38 -1.20 9.78
C LEU A 100 11.27 -2.44 9.71
N LYS A 101 10.77 -3.60 10.14
CA LYS A 101 11.49 -4.87 10.02
C LYS A 101 11.78 -5.24 8.55
N ALA A 102 10.82 -5.05 7.66
CA ALA A 102 11.01 -5.33 6.23
C ALA A 102 12.10 -4.43 5.61
N ILE A 103 12.14 -3.15 6.00
CA ILE A 103 13.18 -2.20 5.57
C ILE A 103 14.57 -2.63 6.05
N GLU A 104 14.69 -3.17 7.28
CA GLU A 104 15.96 -3.71 7.80
C GLU A 104 16.44 -4.93 6.99
N ILE A 105 15.52 -5.79 6.52
CA ILE A 105 15.84 -6.97 5.70
C ILE A 105 16.26 -6.55 4.29
N ASN A 106 15.42 -5.77 3.62
CA ASN A 106 15.68 -5.30 2.26
C ASN A 106 14.95 -3.96 2.01
N PRO A 107 15.67 -2.82 2.09
CA PRO A 107 15.07 -1.51 1.88
C PRO A 107 14.55 -1.27 0.46
N GLN A 108 14.97 -2.08 -0.53
CA GLN A 108 14.54 -1.94 -1.92
C GLN A 108 13.47 -2.96 -2.34
N ALA A 109 13.05 -3.85 -1.44
CA ALA A 109 12.02 -4.84 -1.72
C ALA A 109 10.76 -4.20 -2.31
N MET A 110 10.16 -4.86 -3.29
CA MET A 110 8.98 -4.39 -4.00
C MET A 110 9.12 -2.92 -4.45
N SER A 111 10.30 -2.54 -4.97
CA SER A 111 10.61 -1.18 -5.45
C SER A 111 10.34 -0.08 -4.40
N GLY A 112 10.60 -0.36 -3.14
CA GLY A 112 10.43 0.59 -2.02
C GLY A 112 9.01 0.68 -1.47
N SER A 113 8.15 -0.31 -1.71
CA SER A 113 6.76 -0.35 -1.24
C SER A 113 6.64 -0.23 0.28
N ALA A 114 7.61 -0.76 1.04
CA ALA A 114 7.64 -0.57 2.49
C ALA A 114 7.70 0.91 2.90
N TYR A 115 8.47 1.73 2.21
CA TYR A 115 8.54 3.16 2.46
C TYR A 115 7.27 3.90 2.04
N VAL A 116 6.64 3.50 0.92
CA VAL A 116 5.34 4.05 0.49
C VAL A 116 4.30 3.81 1.57
N THR A 117 4.17 2.57 2.01
CA THR A 117 3.15 2.17 3.00
C THR A 117 3.42 2.81 4.36
N LEU A 118 4.68 2.80 4.82
CA LEU A 118 5.07 3.41 6.10
C LEU A 118 4.84 4.93 6.09
N GLY A 119 5.20 5.61 5.01
CA GLY A 119 4.92 7.03 4.84
C GLY A 119 3.43 7.33 4.86
N THR A 120 2.63 6.50 4.20
CA THR A 120 1.16 6.60 4.20
C THR A 120 0.60 6.43 5.61
N LEU A 121 1.06 5.46 6.37
CA LEU A 121 0.66 5.27 7.76
C LEU A 121 1.00 6.49 8.62
N TYR A 122 2.19 7.10 8.45
CA TYR A 122 2.57 8.27 9.23
C TYR A 122 1.67 9.49 9.01
N TYR A 123 1.18 9.77 7.81
CA TYR A 123 0.30 10.93 7.61
C TYR A 123 -1.18 10.62 7.83
N MET A 124 -1.59 9.34 7.77
CA MET A 124 -2.98 8.95 7.98
C MET A 124 -3.30 8.59 9.43
N ALA A 125 -2.33 8.10 10.19
CA ALA A 125 -2.53 7.72 11.59
C ALA A 125 -2.84 8.95 12.46
N PRO A 126 -3.63 8.79 13.54
CA PRO A 126 -3.79 9.83 14.54
C PRO A 126 -2.44 10.26 15.12
N LYS A 127 -2.31 11.57 15.39
CA LYS A 127 -1.10 12.10 16.05
C LYS A 127 -1.05 11.69 17.54
N TRP A 128 0.15 11.81 18.12
CA TRP A 128 0.31 11.63 19.56
C TRP A 128 -0.68 12.52 20.34
N PRO A 129 -1.30 12.09 21.48
CA PRO A 129 -1.00 10.86 22.24
C PRO A 129 -1.77 9.61 21.78
N ILE A 130 -2.65 9.69 20.78
CA ILE A 130 -3.52 8.57 20.37
C ILE A 130 -2.76 7.58 19.47
N GLY A 131 -1.96 8.08 18.56
CA GLY A 131 -1.20 7.27 17.61
C GLY A 131 0.19 7.83 17.34
N PHE A 132 0.78 7.38 16.24
CA PHE A 132 2.16 7.72 15.84
C PHE A 132 2.23 8.66 14.62
N GLY A 133 1.10 9.28 14.24
CA GLY A 133 1.03 10.15 13.07
C GLY A 133 2.04 11.30 13.15
N ASP A 134 2.87 11.45 12.11
CA ASP A 134 3.93 12.46 12.00
C ASP A 134 4.21 12.83 10.55
N GLU A 135 3.93 14.09 10.20
CA GLU A 135 4.08 14.59 8.83
C GLU A 135 5.53 14.62 8.35
N THR A 136 6.49 14.88 9.25
CA THR A 136 7.92 14.92 8.92
C THR A 136 8.43 13.52 8.57
N SER A 137 8.07 12.53 9.37
CA SER A 137 8.36 11.12 9.11
C SER A 137 7.68 10.66 7.82
N ALA A 138 6.42 11.04 7.59
CA ALA A 138 5.69 10.72 6.38
C ALA A 138 6.42 11.22 5.13
N GLU A 139 6.77 12.52 5.11
CA GLU A 139 7.48 13.10 3.96
C GLU A 139 8.83 12.44 3.71
N LYS A 140 9.60 12.17 4.76
CA LYS A 140 10.89 11.48 4.68
C LYS A 140 10.75 10.09 4.05
N MET A 141 9.77 9.29 4.49
CA MET A 141 9.54 7.94 3.97
C MET A 141 9.11 7.98 2.50
N LEU A 142 8.13 8.83 2.15
CA LEU A 142 7.63 8.96 0.78
C LEU A 142 8.70 9.50 -0.18
N GLN A 143 9.54 10.44 0.25
CA GLN A 143 10.68 10.90 -0.54
C GLN A 143 11.73 9.79 -0.74
N THR A 144 11.92 8.92 0.25
CA THR A 144 12.80 7.77 0.12
C THR A 144 12.24 6.78 -0.90
N ALA A 145 10.94 6.50 -0.88
CA ALA A 145 10.28 5.69 -1.90
C ALA A 145 10.45 6.26 -3.31
N LEU A 146 10.32 7.59 -3.48
CA LEU A 146 10.56 8.26 -4.76
C LEU A 146 12.02 8.19 -5.22
N LYS A 147 13.00 8.15 -4.33
CA LYS A 147 14.40 7.94 -4.69
C LYS A 147 14.66 6.53 -5.19
N ILE A 148 13.99 5.54 -4.58
CA ILE A 148 14.10 4.13 -4.99
C ILE A 148 13.37 3.91 -6.33
N ASN A 149 12.15 4.43 -6.45
CA ASN A 149 11.31 4.26 -7.64
C ASN A 149 10.72 5.60 -8.11
N PRO A 150 11.51 6.45 -8.80
CA PRO A 150 11.08 7.78 -9.22
C PRO A 150 9.96 7.77 -10.26
N ASN A 151 9.81 6.69 -10.99
CA ASN A 151 8.80 6.50 -12.05
C ASN A 151 7.70 5.52 -11.66
N GLY A 152 7.63 5.10 -10.37
CA GLY A 152 6.60 4.21 -9.89
C GLY A 152 5.23 4.90 -9.81
N ILE A 153 4.16 4.14 -10.07
CA ILE A 153 2.79 4.63 -9.89
C ILE A 153 2.54 4.92 -8.42
N ASP A 154 2.86 3.96 -7.55
CA ASP A 154 2.64 4.02 -6.10
C ASP A 154 3.40 5.19 -5.47
N SER A 155 4.71 5.27 -5.70
CA SER A 155 5.56 6.31 -5.10
C SER A 155 5.10 7.72 -5.48
N ASN A 156 4.69 7.92 -6.74
CA ASN A 156 4.18 9.21 -7.19
C ASN A 156 2.75 9.49 -6.69
N TYR A 157 1.87 8.49 -6.69
CA TYR A 157 0.50 8.67 -6.21
C TYR A 157 0.46 9.04 -4.73
N PHE A 158 1.10 8.24 -3.86
CA PHE A 158 1.03 8.45 -2.41
C PHE A 158 1.79 9.71 -1.96
N TYR A 159 2.88 10.08 -2.63
CA TYR A 159 3.49 11.39 -2.36
C TYR A 159 2.60 12.54 -2.82
N GLY A 160 1.93 12.40 -3.95
CA GLY A 160 0.93 13.36 -4.42
C GLY A 160 -0.24 13.52 -3.44
N ASP A 161 -0.72 12.42 -2.86
CA ASP A 161 -1.80 12.43 -1.86
C ASP A 161 -1.37 13.07 -0.54
N PHE A 162 -0.18 12.76 -0.05
CA PHE A 162 0.44 13.47 1.08
C PHE A 162 0.54 14.97 0.85
N LEU A 163 0.99 15.40 -0.33
CA LEU A 163 1.08 16.82 -0.69
C LEU A 163 -0.29 17.49 -0.76
N LEU A 164 -1.30 16.78 -1.27
CA LEU A 164 -2.69 17.23 -1.32
C LEU A 164 -3.28 17.41 0.09
N SER A 165 -3.01 16.48 1.00
CA SER A 165 -3.46 16.56 2.40
C SER A 165 -2.84 17.75 3.13
N ASN A 166 -1.60 18.11 2.78
CA ASN A 166 -0.86 19.26 3.30
C ASN A 166 -1.10 20.57 2.51
N ASN A 167 -2.14 20.61 1.67
CA ASN A 167 -2.51 21.79 0.86
C ASN A 167 -1.41 22.29 -0.11
N ARG A 168 -0.41 21.46 -0.43
CA ARG A 168 0.66 21.73 -1.40
C ARG A 168 0.17 21.40 -2.82
N LEU A 169 -0.88 22.09 -3.27
CA LEU A 169 -1.69 21.71 -4.44
C LEU A 169 -0.90 21.69 -5.76
N ASN A 170 0.04 22.62 -5.96
CA ASN A 170 0.84 22.67 -7.19
C ASN A 170 1.80 21.48 -7.31
N GLU A 171 2.38 21.07 -6.20
CA GLU A 171 3.26 19.91 -6.14
C GLU A 171 2.46 18.61 -6.29
N ALA A 172 1.34 18.48 -5.56
CA ALA A 172 0.43 17.34 -5.69
C ALA A 172 0.02 17.09 -7.15
N GLU A 173 -0.36 18.15 -7.88
CA GLU A 173 -0.70 18.07 -9.30
C GLU A 173 0.42 17.45 -10.14
N LYS A 174 1.68 17.83 -9.88
CA LYS A 174 2.86 17.30 -10.59
C LYS A 174 3.00 15.80 -10.38
N TYR A 175 2.86 15.32 -9.14
CA TYR A 175 3.06 13.91 -8.81
C TYR A 175 1.90 13.04 -9.27
N PHE A 176 0.65 13.49 -9.18
CA PHE A 176 -0.48 12.77 -9.79
C PHE A 176 -0.34 12.63 -11.31
N LYS A 177 0.15 13.65 -12.02
CA LYS A 177 0.44 13.54 -13.46
C LYS A 177 1.50 12.46 -13.73
N ARG A 178 2.57 12.39 -12.92
CA ARG A 178 3.60 11.34 -13.05
C ARG A 178 3.02 9.96 -12.81
N ALA A 179 2.21 9.77 -11.76
CA ALA A 179 1.55 8.49 -11.49
C ALA A 179 0.67 8.03 -12.67
N ILE A 180 -0.09 8.94 -13.29
CA ILE A 180 -0.95 8.64 -14.44
C ILE A 180 -0.15 8.19 -15.66
N THR A 181 1.01 8.82 -15.92
CA THR A 181 1.83 8.55 -17.09
C THR A 181 2.86 7.43 -16.88
N ALA A 182 3.09 6.99 -15.66
CA ALA A 182 4.01 5.90 -15.34
C ALA A 182 3.61 4.60 -16.06
N PRO A 183 4.56 3.74 -16.48
CA PRO A 183 4.24 2.46 -17.07
C PRO A 183 3.55 1.55 -16.04
N ALA A 184 2.52 0.81 -16.46
CA ALA A 184 1.92 -0.21 -15.62
C ALA A 184 2.79 -1.47 -15.64
N ARG A 185 2.89 -2.14 -14.49
CA ARG A 185 3.59 -3.42 -14.36
C ARG A 185 2.72 -4.54 -14.94
N THR A 186 3.32 -5.41 -15.72
CA THR A 186 2.59 -6.49 -16.42
C THR A 186 1.92 -7.43 -15.40
N GLU A 187 2.65 -7.77 -14.35
CA GLU A 187 2.21 -8.67 -13.28
C GLU A 187 1.15 -8.04 -12.36
N GLN A 188 1.06 -6.70 -12.31
CA GLN A 188 0.15 -5.94 -11.44
C GLN A 188 -0.84 -5.06 -12.22
N LEU A 189 -1.10 -5.41 -13.46
CA LEU A 189 -1.83 -4.57 -14.41
C LEU A 189 -3.19 -4.08 -13.90
N TYR A 190 -3.93 -4.94 -13.18
CA TYR A 190 -5.23 -4.58 -12.62
C TYR A 190 -5.11 -3.51 -11.53
N ALA A 191 -4.27 -3.75 -10.52
CA ALA A 191 -4.04 -2.81 -9.42
C ALA A 191 -3.50 -1.46 -9.93
N ASP A 192 -2.51 -1.51 -10.84
CA ASP A 192 -1.88 -0.32 -11.42
C ASP A 192 -2.87 0.54 -12.21
N ASN A 193 -3.73 -0.09 -13.02
CA ASN A 193 -4.76 0.65 -13.75
C ASN A 193 -5.78 1.29 -12.81
N ARG A 194 -6.19 0.59 -11.74
CA ARG A 194 -7.09 1.14 -10.72
C ARG A 194 -6.46 2.33 -10.00
N LEU A 195 -5.20 2.22 -9.58
CA LEU A 195 -4.48 3.31 -8.93
C LEU A 195 -4.30 4.53 -9.83
N LYS A 196 -4.08 4.31 -11.15
CA LYS A 196 -4.07 5.40 -12.12
C LYS A 196 -5.42 6.11 -12.25
N GLU A 197 -6.53 5.39 -12.16
CA GLU A 197 -7.86 6.02 -12.14
C GLU A 197 -8.06 6.85 -10.86
N GLU A 198 -7.60 6.37 -9.71
CA GLU A 198 -7.58 7.16 -8.48
C GLU A 198 -6.71 8.42 -8.61
N ALA A 199 -5.53 8.31 -9.23
CA ALA A 199 -4.67 9.45 -9.52
C ALA A 199 -5.34 10.49 -10.43
N LYS A 200 -6.11 10.05 -11.44
CA LYS A 200 -6.90 10.97 -12.30
C LYS A 200 -7.98 11.70 -11.50
N LEU A 201 -8.69 11.00 -10.61
CA LEU A 201 -9.68 11.60 -9.74
C LEU A 201 -9.04 12.60 -8.75
N ALA A 202 -7.94 12.22 -8.13
CA ALA A 202 -7.18 13.09 -7.22
C ALA A 202 -6.68 14.35 -7.93
N LEU A 203 -6.16 14.21 -9.16
CA LEU A 203 -5.75 15.35 -9.99
C LEU A 203 -6.91 16.30 -10.29
N LYS A 204 -8.08 15.76 -10.64
CA LYS A 204 -9.30 16.55 -10.88
C LYS A 204 -9.71 17.33 -9.63
N ASN A 205 -9.69 16.69 -8.47
CA ASN A 205 -10.03 17.31 -7.19
C ASN A 205 -9.02 18.40 -6.79
N THR A 206 -7.73 18.16 -7.01
CA THR A 206 -6.67 19.13 -6.78
C THR A 206 -6.88 20.39 -7.61
N LYS A 207 -7.16 20.25 -8.91
CA LYS A 207 -7.46 21.39 -9.80
C LYS A 207 -8.70 22.16 -9.36
N LYS A 208 -9.76 21.46 -8.93
CA LYS A 208 -10.97 22.11 -8.39
C LYS A 208 -10.66 22.94 -7.15
N ARG A 209 -9.88 22.40 -6.19
CA ARG A 209 -9.45 23.14 -4.99
C ARG A 209 -8.63 24.37 -5.32
N LYS A 210 -7.67 24.28 -6.26
CA LYS A 210 -6.87 25.43 -6.75
C LYS A 210 -7.76 26.54 -7.30
N ASN A 211 -8.70 26.19 -8.16
CA ASN A 211 -9.60 27.18 -8.78
C ASN A 211 -10.52 27.86 -7.76
N SER A 212 -10.98 27.11 -6.74
CA SER A 212 -11.81 27.66 -5.67
C SER A 212 -11.01 28.62 -4.78
N SER A 213 -9.76 28.27 -4.45
CA SER A 213 -8.86 29.13 -3.67
C SER A 213 -8.52 30.43 -4.43
N SER A 214 -8.26 30.36 -5.74
CA SER A 214 -8.01 31.54 -6.58
C SER A 214 -9.23 32.48 -6.63
N LYS A 215 -10.44 31.93 -6.82
CA LYS A 215 -11.68 32.75 -6.83
C LYS A 215 -11.91 33.44 -5.48
N GLY A 216 -11.68 32.76 -4.35
CA GLY A 216 -11.79 33.35 -3.03
C GLY A 216 -10.79 34.50 -2.81
N LEU A 217 -9.55 34.35 -3.29
CA LEU A 217 -8.54 35.40 -3.21
C LEU A 217 -8.92 36.63 -4.04
N PHE A 218 -9.39 36.43 -5.28
CA PHE A 218 -9.86 37.54 -6.11
C PHE A 218 -11.07 38.25 -5.48
N ALA A 219 -12.06 37.50 -4.97
CA ALA A 219 -13.21 38.10 -4.29
C ALA A 219 -12.83 38.92 -3.06
N SER A 220 -11.84 38.51 -2.28
CA SER A 220 -11.35 39.27 -1.13
C SER A 220 -10.61 40.57 -1.53
N LEU A 221 -9.88 40.57 -2.64
CA LEU A 221 -9.19 41.76 -3.17
C LEU A 221 -10.18 42.83 -3.63
N PHE A 222 -11.28 42.43 -4.28
CA PHE A 222 -12.31 43.38 -4.75
C PHE A 222 -13.22 43.89 -3.62
N ASN A 223 -13.43 43.10 -2.54
CA ASN A 223 -14.21 43.56 -1.41
C ASN A 223 -13.44 44.50 -0.44
N SER A 224 -12.11 44.54 -0.51
CA SER A 224 -11.28 45.45 0.29
C SER A 224 -11.23 46.88 -0.25
N GLU A 225 -11.66 47.15 -1.48
CA GLU A 225 -11.72 48.47 -2.08
C GLU A 225 -13.05 49.21 -1.86
N SER A 226 -14.06 48.55 -1.26
CA SER A 226 -15.38 49.16 -1.04
C SER A 226 -15.56 49.76 0.37
N VAL A 227 -14.49 49.90 1.17
CA VAL A 227 -14.50 50.56 2.48
C VAL A 227 -13.52 51.74 2.44
N LYS A 228 -13.96 52.82 1.82
CA LYS A 228 -13.46 54.17 2.01
C LYS A 228 -14.62 55.17 2.05
#